data_b76a7964dd2432dee37a4e02abd3df6c
#
_entry.id   b76a7964dd2432dee37a4e02abd3df6c
#
_cell.length_a   1.000
_cell.length_b   1.000
_cell.length_c   1.000
_cell.angle_alpha   90.00
_cell.angle_beta   90.00
_cell.angle_gamma   90.00
#
_symmetry.space_group_name_H-M   'P 1'
#
loop_
_entity.id
_entity.type
_entity.pdbx_description
1 polymer ?
#
loop_
_entity_poly.entity_id
_entity_poly.type
_entity_poly.pdbx_seq_one_letter_code
_entity_poly.pdbx_strand_id
1 'polypeptide(L)'
;TVTGVQTCALPISSVDESANAIQRYRNSLEFDEKKIDEMRIRAGEISMLKKKFGGTLEAVLNKKEELESKISLVENFEKEIGKLSNEFENARSESEKLAKQLSEKRTASAKKINKAIETSLKELGIPNGVFETRISQREISNGEELFATIGKKKVLLTSYGFDEVEFFVSTNKGEEPKPMIDVASGGEVSRIMLSLKSSLAKADTTPVLIFDEIDVGVSGRIAQAVGKNLKSLSTHHHVIAITHLPQIAGLADAHFVVEKIENGKRTATSTRKLNDKERVIEVAKLMSGEKVTDAALKSAKELMNI
;
A
#
# COMPACT_ATOMS: atom_id res chain seq x y z
N THR A 1 -125.30 -12.01 -26.45
CA THR A 1 -124.59 -11.18 -27.35
C THR A 1 -123.60 -10.21 -26.56
N VAL A 2 -122.54 -10.66 -26.05
CA VAL A 2 -121.38 -9.90 -25.66
C VAL A 2 -120.22 -10.89 -25.44
N THR A 3 -119.55 -11.27 -26.47
CA THR A 3 -118.35 -12.14 -26.36
C THR A 3 -117.28 -11.90 -27.51
N GLY A 4 -117.39 -10.79 -28.20
CA GLY A 4 -116.45 -10.53 -29.29
C GLY A 4 -115.41 -9.44 -29.04
N VAL A 5 -115.47 -8.65 -27.99
CA VAL A 5 -114.55 -7.49 -27.78
C VAL A 5 -113.42 -7.80 -26.78
N GLN A 6 -113.50 -8.81 -25.94
CA GLN A 6 -112.43 -9.14 -24.96
C GLN A 6 -111.23 -9.92 -25.59
N THR A 7 -111.41 -10.58 -26.71
CA THR A 7 -110.32 -11.39 -27.28
C THR A 7 -109.28 -10.57 -28.11
N CYS A 8 -109.60 -9.36 -28.58
CA CYS A 8 -108.67 -8.50 -29.31
C CYS A 8 -107.90 -7.53 -28.41
N ALA A 9 -108.39 -7.22 -27.24
CA ALA A 9 -107.74 -6.26 -26.28
C ALA A 9 -106.47 -6.86 -25.64
N LEU A 10 -106.49 -8.14 -25.26
CA LEU A 10 -105.37 -8.83 -24.67
C LEU A 10 -104.11 -8.90 -25.55
N PRO A 11 -104.17 -9.28 -26.79
CA PRO A 11 -102.99 -9.29 -27.65
C PRO A 11 -102.46 -7.87 -27.95
N ILE A 12 -103.33 -6.85 -28.03
CA ILE A 12 -102.90 -5.46 -28.27
C ILE A 12 -102.23 -4.94 -27.01
N SER A 13 -102.75 -5.19 -25.85
CA SER A 13 -102.08 -4.81 -24.56
C SER A 13 -100.69 -5.46 -24.38
N SER A 14 -100.55 -6.73 -24.81
CA SER A 14 -99.26 -7.44 -24.72
C SER A 14 -98.22 -6.88 -25.71
N VAL A 15 -98.69 -6.46 -26.92
CA VAL A 15 -97.80 -5.79 -27.86
C VAL A 15 -97.36 -4.40 -27.39
N ASP A 16 -98.26 -3.61 -26.77
CA ASP A 16 -97.95 -2.32 -26.21
C ASP A 16 -96.99 -2.43 -25.00
N GLU A 17 -97.20 -3.43 -24.14
CA GLU A 17 -96.24 -3.69 -23.02
C GLU A 17 -94.83 -4.06 -23.56
N SER A 18 -94.74 -4.89 -24.59
CA SER A 18 -93.55 -5.28 -25.24
C SER A 18 -92.86 -4.08 -25.91
N ALA A 19 -93.62 -3.24 -26.58
CA ALA A 19 -93.07 -2.00 -27.23
C ALA A 19 -92.57 -1.02 -26.14
N ASN A 20 -93.29 -0.85 -25.04
CA ASN A 20 -92.86 -0.01 -23.91
C ASN A 20 -91.65 -0.59 -23.21
N ALA A 21 -91.50 -1.89 -23.09
CA ALA A 21 -90.29 -2.52 -22.54
C ALA A 21 -89.09 -2.33 -23.43
N ILE A 22 -89.22 -2.49 -24.75
CA ILE A 22 -88.17 -2.23 -25.72
C ILE A 22 -87.79 -0.74 -25.71
N GLN A 23 -88.77 0.15 -25.59
CA GLN A 23 -88.50 1.58 -25.56
C GLN A 23 -87.76 2.01 -24.28
N ARG A 24 -88.14 1.44 -23.11
CA ARG A 24 -87.41 1.63 -21.84
C ARG A 24 -85.97 1.07 -21.92
N TYR A 25 -85.81 -0.13 -22.52
CA TYR A 25 -84.48 -0.71 -22.72
C TYR A 25 -83.64 0.16 -23.68
N ARG A 26 -84.17 0.64 -24.77
CA ARG A 26 -83.48 1.55 -25.71
C ARG A 26 -83.06 2.86 -25.02
N ASN A 27 -83.96 3.45 -24.23
CA ASN A 27 -83.67 4.69 -23.48
C ASN A 27 -82.69 4.47 -22.31
N SER A 28 -82.50 3.26 -21.81
CA SER A 28 -81.53 2.91 -20.79
C SER A 28 -80.14 2.64 -21.41
N LEU A 29 -80.03 2.49 -22.70
CA LEU A 29 -78.79 2.41 -23.41
C LEU A 29 -78.22 3.84 -23.58
N GLU A 30 -77.38 4.30 -22.67
CA GLU A 30 -76.58 5.52 -22.88
C GLU A 30 -75.63 5.30 -24.04
N PHE A 31 -76.02 5.82 -25.21
CA PHE A 31 -75.18 5.79 -26.39
C PHE A 31 -74.29 7.02 -26.44
N ASP A 32 -73.10 6.93 -25.80
CA ASP A 32 -72.07 7.99 -25.85
C ASP A 32 -71.05 7.63 -26.93
N GLU A 33 -71.19 8.31 -28.06
CA GLU A 33 -70.35 8.08 -29.24
C GLU A 33 -68.86 8.35 -28.98
N LYS A 34 -68.56 9.36 -28.14
CA LYS A 34 -67.21 9.66 -27.70
C LYS A 34 -66.59 8.55 -26.90
N LYS A 35 -67.36 8.00 -25.98
CA LYS A 35 -66.93 6.91 -25.10
C LYS A 35 -66.67 5.62 -25.85
N ILE A 36 -67.45 5.38 -26.91
CA ILE A 36 -67.27 4.22 -27.84
C ILE A 36 -65.98 4.42 -28.62
N ASP A 37 -65.69 5.63 -29.14
CA ASP A 37 -64.48 5.90 -29.90
C ASP A 37 -63.25 5.82 -28.96
N GLU A 38 -63.34 6.32 -27.75
CA GLU A 38 -62.25 6.15 -26.76
C GLU A 38 -61.98 4.67 -26.46
N MET A 39 -63.06 3.85 -26.31
CA MET A 39 -62.92 2.42 -26.09
C MET A 39 -62.31 1.71 -27.30
N ARG A 40 -62.66 2.12 -28.53
CA ARG A 40 -62.09 1.58 -29.79
C ARG A 40 -60.61 1.91 -29.89
N ILE A 41 -60.21 3.14 -29.61
CA ILE A 41 -58.80 3.58 -29.58
C ILE A 41 -58.06 2.72 -28.55
N ARG A 42 -58.57 2.59 -27.34
CA ARG A 42 -57.95 1.83 -26.27
C ARG A 42 -57.82 0.32 -26.59
N ALA A 43 -58.87 -0.25 -27.20
CA ALA A 43 -58.83 -1.65 -27.69
C ALA A 43 -57.78 -1.85 -28.80
N GLY A 44 -57.64 -0.84 -29.70
CA GLY A 44 -56.62 -0.81 -30.74
C GLY A 44 -55.20 -0.76 -30.13
N GLU A 45 -54.96 0.09 -29.16
CA GLU A 45 -53.67 0.18 -28.43
C GLU A 45 -53.32 -1.15 -27.77
N ILE A 46 -54.28 -1.74 -27.02
CA ILE A 46 -54.08 -3.05 -26.37
C ILE A 46 -53.79 -4.14 -27.41
N SER A 47 -54.47 -4.14 -28.53
CA SER A 47 -54.25 -5.10 -29.63
C SER A 47 -52.87 -4.94 -30.24
N MET A 48 -52.39 -3.70 -30.43
CA MET A 48 -51.03 -3.43 -30.91
C MET A 48 -49.97 -3.90 -29.90
N LEU A 49 -50.17 -3.62 -28.62
CA LEU A 49 -49.26 -4.08 -27.54
C LEU A 49 -49.21 -5.61 -27.48
N LYS A 50 -50.36 -6.26 -27.55
CA LYS A 50 -50.44 -7.74 -27.61
C LYS A 50 -49.67 -8.29 -28.78
N LYS A 51 -49.89 -7.74 -30.00
CA LYS A 51 -49.18 -8.16 -31.21
C LYS A 51 -47.67 -7.99 -31.11
N LYS A 52 -47.24 -6.92 -30.46
CA LYS A 52 -45.80 -6.61 -30.28
C LYS A 52 -45.11 -7.46 -29.22
N PHE A 53 -45.84 -7.86 -28.17
CA PHE A 53 -45.23 -8.46 -26.98
C PHE A 53 -45.75 -9.88 -26.66
N GLY A 54 -46.17 -10.67 -27.66
CA GLY A 54 -46.41 -12.10 -27.48
C GLY A 54 -47.88 -12.55 -27.54
N GLY A 55 -48.78 -11.72 -28.06
CA GLY A 55 -50.13 -12.09 -28.41
C GLY A 55 -51.17 -12.11 -27.26
N THR A 56 -50.75 -12.13 -26.01
CA THR A 56 -51.62 -12.17 -24.86
C THR A 56 -51.48 -10.93 -23.97
N LEU A 57 -52.48 -10.60 -23.16
CA LEU A 57 -52.41 -9.51 -22.19
C LEU A 57 -51.38 -9.80 -21.11
N GLU A 58 -51.29 -11.06 -20.69
CA GLU A 58 -50.33 -11.55 -19.70
C GLU A 58 -48.90 -11.34 -20.17
N ALA A 59 -48.61 -11.63 -21.42
CA ALA A 59 -47.26 -11.38 -22.02
C ALA A 59 -46.90 -9.89 -22.05
N VAL A 60 -47.88 -8.99 -22.26
CA VAL A 60 -47.68 -7.55 -22.19
C VAL A 60 -47.35 -7.10 -20.75
N LEU A 61 -48.07 -7.61 -19.75
CA LEU A 61 -47.83 -7.28 -18.34
C LEU A 61 -46.48 -7.81 -17.85
N ASN A 62 -46.16 -9.05 -18.19
CA ASN A 62 -44.83 -9.61 -17.87
C ASN A 62 -43.70 -8.79 -18.50
N LYS A 63 -43.91 -8.33 -19.74
CA LYS A 63 -42.90 -7.46 -20.40
C LYS A 63 -42.78 -6.08 -19.73
N LYS A 64 -43.90 -5.53 -19.23
CA LYS A 64 -43.89 -4.30 -18.45
C LYS A 64 -43.08 -4.46 -17.19
N GLU A 65 -43.32 -5.52 -16.40
CA GLU A 65 -42.58 -5.81 -15.15
C GLU A 65 -41.09 -6.03 -15.42
N GLU A 66 -40.73 -6.74 -16.48
CA GLU A 66 -39.34 -6.90 -16.89
C GLU A 66 -38.67 -5.56 -17.18
N LEU A 67 -39.35 -4.66 -17.91
CA LEU A 67 -38.81 -3.34 -18.25
C LEU A 67 -38.72 -2.43 -17.02
N GLU A 68 -39.72 -2.44 -16.15
CA GLU A 68 -39.70 -1.68 -14.88
C GLU A 68 -38.56 -2.16 -13.99
N SER A 69 -38.34 -3.46 -13.88
CA SER A 69 -37.20 -4.03 -13.17
C SER A 69 -35.87 -3.57 -13.73
N LYS A 70 -35.70 -3.56 -15.06
CA LYS A 70 -34.48 -3.05 -15.71
C LYS A 70 -34.27 -1.56 -15.48
N ILE A 71 -35.29 -0.75 -15.55
CA ILE A 71 -35.21 0.71 -15.30
C ILE A 71 -34.79 0.95 -13.83
N SER A 72 -35.45 0.29 -12.88
CA SER A 72 -35.11 0.38 -11.46
C SER A 72 -33.66 -0.04 -11.19
N LEU A 73 -33.17 -1.06 -11.90
CA LEU A 73 -31.79 -1.52 -11.77
C LEU A 73 -30.80 -0.46 -12.29
N VAL A 74 -31.09 0.20 -13.40
CA VAL A 74 -30.27 1.28 -13.97
C VAL A 74 -30.25 2.52 -13.04
N GLU A 75 -31.42 2.95 -12.56
CA GLU A 75 -31.52 4.09 -11.63
C GLU A 75 -30.80 3.84 -10.30
N ASN A 76 -30.91 2.62 -9.76
CA ASN A 76 -30.17 2.22 -8.58
C ASN A 76 -28.66 2.20 -8.83
N PHE A 77 -28.25 1.75 -10.03
CA PHE A 77 -26.83 1.71 -10.42
C PHE A 77 -26.22 3.10 -10.50
N GLU A 78 -26.89 4.07 -11.14
CA GLU A 78 -26.42 5.46 -11.19
C GLU A 78 -26.32 6.10 -9.80
N LYS A 79 -27.28 5.84 -8.95
CA LYS A 79 -27.28 6.32 -7.56
C LYS A 79 -26.15 5.71 -6.74
N GLU A 80 -25.88 4.41 -6.90
CA GLU A 80 -24.79 3.70 -6.23
C GLU A 80 -23.42 4.18 -6.73
N ILE A 81 -23.26 4.36 -8.06
CA ILE A 81 -22.05 4.95 -8.63
C ILE A 81 -21.80 6.35 -8.09
N GLY A 82 -22.82 7.19 -8.04
CA GLY A 82 -22.70 8.53 -7.48
C GLY A 82 -22.28 8.53 -6.02
N LYS A 83 -22.82 7.62 -5.21
CA LYS A 83 -22.43 7.43 -3.81
C LYS A 83 -20.98 6.98 -3.67
N LEU A 84 -20.60 5.92 -4.39
CA LEU A 84 -19.23 5.38 -4.38
C LEU A 84 -18.20 6.42 -4.89
N SER A 85 -18.55 7.19 -5.91
CA SER A 85 -17.71 8.27 -6.42
C SER A 85 -17.46 9.34 -5.35
N ASN A 86 -18.48 9.73 -4.60
CA ASN A 86 -18.33 10.70 -3.50
C ASN A 86 -17.50 10.12 -2.35
N GLU A 87 -17.71 8.85 -1.99
CA GLU A 87 -16.90 8.18 -0.96
C GLU A 87 -15.43 8.09 -1.38
N PHE A 88 -15.17 7.75 -2.65
CA PHE A 88 -13.83 7.72 -3.22
C PHE A 88 -13.15 9.09 -3.17
N GLU A 89 -13.82 10.16 -3.61
CA GLU A 89 -13.25 11.50 -3.59
C GLU A 89 -12.98 12.01 -2.17
N ASN A 90 -13.84 11.70 -1.22
CA ASN A 90 -13.62 12.02 0.18
C ASN A 90 -12.40 11.29 0.74
N ALA A 91 -12.30 9.98 0.52
CA ALA A 91 -11.16 9.16 0.95
C ALA A 91 -9.85 9.61 0.29
N ARG A 92 -9.88 9.96 -1.01
CA ARG A 92 -8.74 10.51 -1.74
C ARG A 92 -8.27 11.83 -1.15
N SER A 93 -9.20 12.75 -0.87
CA SER A 93 -8.90 14.06 -0.29
C SER A 93 -8.29 13.94 1.11
N GLU A 94 -8.81 13.05 1.94
CA GLU A 94 -8.27 12.77 3.27
C GLU A 94 -6.85 12.16 3.16
N SER A 95 -6.66 11.19 2.28
CA SER A 95 -5.36 10.58 2.01
C SER A 95 -4.33 11.61 1.52
N GLU A 96 -4.72 12.53 0.64
CA GLU A 96 -3.87 13.63 0.18
C GLU A 96 -3.43 14.53 1.34
N LYS A 97 -4.34 14.87 2.25
CA LYS A 97 -4.04 15.69 3.43
C LYS A 97 -3.05 14.99 4.36
N LEU A 98 -3.25 13.70 4.61
CA LEU A 98 -2.34 12.90 5.43
C LEU A 98 -0.97 12.75 4.78
N ALA A 99 -0.93 12.54 3.47
CA ALA A 99 0.31 12.43 2.70
C ALA A 99 1.12 13.75 2.72
N LYS A 100 0.47 14.91 2.67
CA LYS A 100 1.13 16.22 2.85
C LYS A 100 1.77 16.35 4.23
N GLN A 101 1.05 16.01 5.28
CA GLN A 101 1.59 16.02 6.64
C GLN A 101 2.76 15.06 6.80
N LEU A 102 2.70 13.89 6.17
CA LEU A 102 3.78 12.90 6.16
C LEU A 102 5.02 13.46 5.45
N SER A 103 4.86 14.09 4.30
CA SER A 103 5.94 14.71 3.52
C SER A 103 6.66 15.82 4.30
N GLU A 104 5.91 16.67 5.00
CA GLU A 104 6.48 17.70 5.87
C GLU A 104 7.33 17.09 6.99
N LYS A 105 6.81 16.05 7.65
CA LYS A 105 7.54 15.32 8.70
C LYS A 105 8.78 14.63 8.15
N ARG A 106 8.71 14.02 6.97
CA ARG A 106 9.86 13.40 6.29
C ARG A 106 10.94 14.43 5.99
N THR A 107 10.57 15.56 5.42
CA THR A 107 11.50 16.66 5.11
C THR A 107 12.20 17.18 6.38
N ALA A 108 11.47 17.35 7.47
CA ALA A 108 12.04 17.78 8.74
C ALA A 108 12.97 16.71 9.34
N SER A 109 12.61 15.43 9.24
CA SER A 109 13.40 14.31 9.72
C SER A 109 14.65 14.08 8.88
N ALA A 110 14.56 14.22 7.55
CA ALA A 110 15.68 14.10 6.64
C ALA A 110 16.84 15.01 7.02
N LYS A 111 16.56 16.28 7.34
CA LYS A 111 17.59 17.24 7.78
C LYS A 111 18.32 16.78 9.06
N LYS A 112 17.58 16.21 10.01
CA LYS A 112 18.16 15.70 11.28
C LYS A 112 19.00 14.46 11.04
N ILE A 113 18.51 13.53 10.23
CA ILE A 113 19.20 12.29 9.87
C ILE A 113 20.48 12.59 9.11
N ASN A 114 20.44 13.46 8.08
CA ASN A 114 21.62 13.85 7.34
C ASN A 114 22.73 14.36 8.25
N LYS A 115 22.43 15.30 9.15
CA LYS A 115 23.40 15.85 10.12
C LYS A 115 23.93 14.78 11.08
N ALA A 116 23.08 13.89 11.57
CA ALA A 116 23.49 12.83 12.50
C ALA A 116 24.45 11.85 11.80
N ILE A 117 24.11 11.44 10.55
CA ILE A 117 24.95 10.53 9.76
C ILE A 117 26.27 11.18 9.42
N GLU A 118 26.30 12.43 8.96
CA GLU A 118 27.56 13.14 8.66
C GLU A 118 28.47 13.26 9.89
N THR A 119 27.90 13.48 11.06
CA THR A 119 28.66 13.49 12.31
C THR A 119 29.27 12.12 12.62
N SER A 120 28.47 11.06 12.49
CA SER A 120 28.93 9.68 12.68
C SER A 120 29.99 9.27 11.65
N LEU A 121 29.84 9.66 10.37
CA LEU A 121 30.79 9.36 9.31
C LEU A 121 32.18 9.94 9.60
N LYS A 122 32.26 11.15 10.20
CA LYS A 122 33.55 11.75 10.63
C LYS A 122 34.25 10.87 11.66
N GLU A 123 33.53 10.35 12.64
CA GLU A 123 34.05 9.45 13.66
C GLU A 123 34.47 8.10 13.08
N LEU A 124 33.79 7.64 12.03
CA LEU A 124 34.04 6.37 11.35
C LEU A 124 35.09 6.46 10.24
N GLY A 125 35.88 7.56 10.17
CA GLY A 125 36.99 7.71 9.24
C GLY A 125 36.61 8.23 7.84
N ILE A 126 35.44 8.86 7.71
CA ILE A 126 34.99 9.54 6.48
C ILE A 126 34.75 11.03 6.80
N PRO A 127 35.81 11.81 7.03
CA PRO A 127 35.69 13.18 7.58
C PRO A 127 35.00 14.17 6.63
N ASN A 128 35.06 13.92 5.35
CA ASN A 128 34.45 14.75 4.31
C ASN A 128 33.18 14.13 3.72
N GLY A 129 32.63 13.11 4.41
CA GLY A 129 31.41 12.45 3.99
C GLY A 129 30.22 13.40 3.98
N VAL A 130 29.50 13.45 2.90
CA VAL A 130 28.22 14.16 2.74
C VAL A 130 27.12 13.12 2.60
N PHE A 131 26.08 13.29 3.36
CA PHE A 131 24.90 12.43 3.28
C PHE A 131 23.66 13.28 3.03
N GLU A 132 22.94 12.97 1.97
CA GLU A 132 21.76 13.72 1.53
C GLU A 132 20.56 12.78 1.36
N THR A 133 19.48 13.09 2.01
CA THR A 133 18.19 12.45 1.77
C THR A 133 17.42 13.28 0.75
N ARG A 134 17.27 12.80 -0.46
CA ARG A 134 16.47 13.44 -1.51
C ARG A 134 15.05 12.92 -1.45
N ILE A 135 14.11 13.86 -1.48
CA ILE A 135 12.68 13.59 -1.49
C ILE A 135 12.15 14.15 -2.79
N SER A 136 11.69 13.27 -3.67
CA SER A 136 11.10 13.59 -4.96
C SER A 136 9.65 13.11 -5.03
N GLN A 137 8.94 13.53 -6.08
CA GLN A 137 7.55 13.13 -6.31
C GLN A 137 7.41 12.75 -7.77
N ARG A 138 6.76 11.63 -8.03
CA ARG A 138 6.53 11.17 -9.39
C ARG A 138 5.29 11.84 -9.95
N GLU A 139 5.48 12.72 -10.95
CA GLU A 139 4.38 13.30 -11.71
C GLU A 139 3.69 12.22 -12.54
N ILE A 140 2.36 12.26 -12.56
CA ILE A 140 1.56 11.33 -13.36
C ILE A 140 1.00 12.00 -14.60
N SER A 141 1.01 11.23 -15.69
CA SER A 141 0.30 11.56 -16.92
C SER A 141 -1.14 11.06 -16.83
N ASN A 142 -2.05 11.62 -17.62
CA ASN A 142 -3.47 11.27 -17.63
C ASN A 142 -3.70 9.75 -17.67
N GLY A 143 -4.42 9.20 -16.68
CA GLY A 143 -4.87 7.82 -16.66
C GLY A 143 -4.61 7.02 -15.38
N GLU A 144 -3.86 7.55 -14.42
CA GLU A 144 -3.67 6.88 -13.12
C GLU A 144 -4.81 7.27 -12.14
N GLU A 145 -5.38 6.28 -11.46
CA GLU A 145 -6.60 6.44 -10.66
C GLU A 145 -6.35 7.13 -9.31
N LEU A 146 -5.16 6.96 -8.72
CA LEU A 146 -4.81 7.49 -7.39
C LEU A 146 -3.75 8.59 -7.50
N PHE A 147 -4.16 9.81 -7.22
CA PHE A 147 -3.25 10.96 -7.24
C PHE A 147 -3.51 11.94 -6.10
N ALA A 148 -2.48 12.68 -5.72
CA ALA A 148 -2.56 13.87 -4.89
C ALA A 148 -2.24 15.11 -5.74
N THR A 149 -2.77 16.27 -5.34
CA THR A 149 -2.51 17.54 -6.03
C THR A 149 -1.54 18.39 -5.21
N ILE A 150 -0.36 18.66 -5.79
CA ILE A 150 0.65 19.54 -5.18
C ILE A 150 0.81 20.78 -6.07
N GLY A 151 0.26 21.90 -5.63
CA GLY A 151 0.19 23.10 -6.46
C GLY A 151 -0.65 22.88 -7.71
N LYS A 152 -0.01 22.86 -8.89
CA LYS A 152 -0.66 22.61 -10.19
C LYS A 152 -0.38 21.21 -10.75
N LYS A 153 0.39 20.39 -10.05
CA LYS A 153 0.84 19.09 -10.53
C LYS A 153 0.07 17.97 -9.85
N LYS A 154 -0.23 16.92 -10.62
CA LYS A 154 -0.74 15.67 -10.10
C LYS A 154 0.44 14.72 -9.89
N VAL A 155 0.54 14.15 -8.70
CA VAL A 155 1.59 13.22 -8.32
C VAL A 155 0.98 11.89 -7.87
N LEU A 156 1.69 10.80 -8.11
CA LEU A 156 1.22 9.47 -7.71
C LEU A 156 1.04 9.40 -6.19
N LEU A 157 -0.15 8.93 -5.77
CA LEU A 157 -0.44 8.66 -4.37
C LEU A 157 -0.40 7.16 -4.12
N THR A 158 0.44 6.73 -3.19
CA THR A 158 0.62 5.34 -2.80
C THR A 158 0.17 5.10 -1.36
N SER A 159 0.18 3.84 -0.89
CA SER A 159 -0.05 3.49 0.51
C SER A 159 0.95 4.12 1.50
N TYR A 160 2.08 4.61 0.98
CA TYR A 160 3.14 5.28 1.75
C TYR A 160 3.18 6.80 1.55
N GLY A 161 2.14 7.39 0.93
CA GLY A 161 2.10 8.79 0.53
C GLY A 161 2.58 9.00 -0.91
N PHE A 162 3.04 10.21 -1.23
CA PHE A 162 3.47 10.57 -2.58
C PHE A 162 4.97 10.83 -2.72
N ASP A 163 5.74 10.70 -1.63
CA ASP A 163 7.18 10.93 -1.67
C ASP A 163 7.94 9.66 -2.07
N GLU A 164 8.90 9.82 -2.96
CA GLU A 164 9.98 8.89 -3.22
C GLU A 164 11.22 9.39 -2.47
N VAL A 165 11.77 8.54 -1.59
CA VAL A 165 12.91 8.89 -0.73
C VAL A 165 14.13 8.10 -1.19
N GLU A 166 15.21 8.81 -1.51
CA GLU A 166 16.46 8.21 -1.93
C GLU A 166 17.63 8.80 -1.15
N PHE A 167 18.59 7.95 -0.79
CA PHE A 167 19.80 8.35 -0.10
C PHE A 167 20.95 8.54 -1.08
N PHE A 168 21.57 9.70 -0.97
CA PHE A 168 22.76 10.07 -1.74
C PHE A 168 23.95 10.26 -0.80
N VAL A 169 25.11 9.85 -1.22
CA VAL A 169 26.32 9.95 -0.42
C VAL A 169 27.51 10.31 -1.28
N SER A 170 28.42 11.10 -0.71
CA SER A 170 29.79 11.28 -1.20
C SER A 170 30.77 11.03 -0.05
N THR A 171 31.84 10.31 -0.30
CA THR A 171 32.88 10.02 0.68
C THR A 171 34.11 10.93 0.54
N ASN A 172 34.25 11.61 -0.61
CA ASN A 172 35.38 12.43 -0.96
C ASN A 172 35.04 13.92 -1.02
N LYS A 173 35.95 14.74 -0.62
CA LYS A 173 35.78 16.20 -0.68
C LYS A 173 35.67 16.68 -2.14
N GLY A 174 34.59 17.42 -2.44
CA GLY A 174 34.38 18.03 -3.76
C GLY A 174 33.75 17.09 -4.79
N GLU A 175 33.42 15.86 -4.41
CA GLU A 175 32.65 14.93 -5.22
C GLU A 175 31.16 15.14 -4.99
N GLU A 176 30.36 15.16 -6.06
CA GLU A 176 28.93 15.26 -5.94
C GLU A 176 28.34 13.97 -5.33
N PRO A 177 27.37 14.08 -4.39
CA PRO A 177 26.70 12.93 -3.84
C PRO A 177 26.02 12.09 -4.93
N LYS A 178 26.26 10.77 -4.91
CA LYS A 178 25.65 9.77 -5.80
C LYS A 178 24.65 8.91 -5.03
N PRO A 179 23.70 8.25 -5.71
CA PRO A 179 22.84 7.26 -5.06
C PRO A 179 23.67 6.26 -4.26
N MET A 180 23.23 5.95 -3.05
CA MET A 180 23.99 5.07 -2.14
C MET A 180 24.24 3.67 -2.75
N ILE A 181 23.36 3.24 -3.67
CA ILE A 181 23.49 1.98 -4.39
C ILE A 181 24.70 1.96 -5.36
N ASP A 182 25.16 3.13 -5.79
CA ASP A 182 26.25 3.28 -6.76
C ASP A 182 27.64 3.46 -6.09
N VAL A 183 27.72 3.37 -4.76
CA VAL A 183 28.97 3.50 -4.03
C VAL A 183 29.77 2.22 -4.13
N ALA A 184 30.99 2.32 -4.68
CA ALA A 184 31.78 1.17 -5.08
C ALA A 184 32.64 0.53 -3.95
N SER A 185 32.88 1.22 -2.82
CA SER A 185 33.77 0.73 -1.74
C SER A 185 33.02 -0.04 -0.68
N GLY A 186 33.26 -1.35 -0.54
CA GLY A 186 32.63 -2.21 0.45
C GLY A 186 32.80 -1.72 1.89
N GLY A 187 34.03 -1.34 2.29
CA GLY A 187 34.29 -0.84 3.63
C GLY A 187 33.64 0.52 3.93
N GLU A 188 33.57 1.42 2.94
CA GLU A 188 32.86 2.70 3.12
C GLU A 188 31.34 2.48 3.20
N VAL A 189 30.76 1.64 2.34
CA VAL A 189 29.36 1.29 2.38
C VAL A 189 28.99 0.68 3.73
N SER A 190 29.78 -0.24 4.25
CA SER A 190 29.53 -0.87 5.56
C SER A 190 29.55 0.16 6.70
N ARG A 191 30.46 1.15 6.69
CA ARG A 191 30.48 2.23 7.68
C ARG A 191 29.33 3.23 7.52
N ILE A 192 28.94 3.54 6.28
CA ILE A 192 27.73 4.35 6.00
C ILE A 192 26.48 3.63 6.54
N MET A 193 26.35 2.34 6.27
CA MET A 193 25.25 1.53 6.78
C MET A 193 25.26 1.43 8.30
N LEU A 194 26.45 1.30 8.94
CA LEU A 194 26.56 1.34 10.40
C LEU A 194 26.06 2.68 10.95
N SER A 195 26.46 3.79 10.35
CA SER A 195 26.01 5.13 10.73
C SER A 195 24.49 5.29 10.59
N LEU A 196 23.94 4.86 9.47
CA LEU A 196 22.50 4.89 9.20
C LEU A 196 21.73 4.04 10.22
N LYS A 197 22.13 2.77 10.41
CA LYS A 197 21.50 1.85 11.35
C LYS A 197 21.60 2.32 12.80
N SER A 198 22.74 2.89 13.19
CA SER A 198 22.92 3.49 14.53
C SER A 198 22.00 4.70 14.75
N SER A 199 21.85 5.54 13.73
CA SER A 199 20.94 6.71 13.79
C SER A 199 19.46 6.33 13.87
N LEU A 200 19.08 5.17 13.34
CA LEU A 200 17.72 4.66 13.30
C LEU A 200 17.44 3.50 14.26
N ALA A 201 18.40 3.11 15.11
CA ALA A 201 18.36 1.89 15.91
C ALA A 201 17.07 1.68 16.72
N LYS A 202 16.46 2.76 17.23
CA LYS A 202 15.21 2.69 18.00
C LYS A 202 13.96 2.46 17.13
N ALA A 203 14.03 2.80 15.85
CA ALA A 203 12.90 2.70 14.92
C ALA A 203 13.05 1.51 13.97
N ASP A 204 14.25 0.97 13.85
CA ASP A 204 14.55 -0.17 12.97
C ASP A 204 14.11 -1.48 13.61
N THR A 205 13.26 -2.23 12.93
CA THR A 205 12.74 -3.52 13.39
C THR A 205 13.55 -4.72 12.91
N THR A 206 14.67 -4.50 12.21
CA THR A 206 15.53 -5.57 11.68
C THR A 206 16.20 -6.32 12.84
N PRO A 207 15.94 -7.60 13.07
CA PRO A 207 16.43 -8.27 14.28
C PRO A 207 17.92 -8.58 14.24
N VAL A 208 18.48 -8.85 13.06
CA VAL A 208 19.89 -9.28 12.86
C VAL A 208 20.55 -8.38 11.82
N LEU A 209 21.73 -7.88 12.15
CA LEU A 209 22.57 -7.09 11.25
C LEU A 209 23.92 -7.78 11.08
N ILE A 210 24.35 -7.95 9.84
CA ILE A 210 25.63 -8.57 9.49
C ILE A 210 26.48 -7.51 8.80
N PHE A 211 27.66 -7.24 9.37
CA PHE A 211 28.64 -6.32 8.80
C PHE A 211 29.86 -7.09 8.33
N ASP A 212 30.10 -7.04 7.03
CA ASP A 212 31.30 -7.54 6.40
C ASP A 212 32.14 -6.37 5.91
N GLU A 213 33.47 -6.56 5.84
CA GLU A 213 34.43 -5.56 5.38
C GLU A 213 34.41 -4.20 6.14
N ILE A 214 33.78 -4.12 7.32
CA ILE A 214 33.60 -2.85 8.04
C ILE A 214 34.93 -2.23 8.51
N ASP A 215 35.95 -3.06 8.63
CA ASP A 215 37.30 -2.72 9.07
C ASP A 215 38.29 -2.46 7.92
N VAL A 216 37.85 -2.58 6.67
CA VAL A 216 38.72 -2.29 5.51
C VAL A 216 39.07 -0.81 5.45
N GLY A 217 40.38 -0.53 5.35
CA GLY A 217 40.91 0.82 5.23
C GLY A 217 40.91 1.65 6.53
N VAL A 218 40.64 1.01 7.69
CA VAL A 218 40.68 1.70 8.98
C VAL A 218 41.65 1.06 9.96
N SER A 219 42.15 1.83 10.93
CA SER A 219 43.06 1.36 11.98
C SER A 219 42.99 2.27 13.20
N GLY A 220 43.61 1.83 14.29
CA GLY A 220 43.82 2.61 15.50
C GLY A 220 42.50 3.20 16.07
N ARG A 221 42.43 4.53 16.15
CA ARG A 221 41.31 5.26 16.76
C ARG A 221 39.98 5.05 15.99
N ILE A 222 40.05 4.98 14.67
CA ILE A 222 38.85 4.77 13.83
C ILE A 222 38.30 3.37 14.06
N ALA A 223 39.12 2.35 14.08
CA ALA A 223 38.70 0.98 14.39
C ALA A 223 38.04 0.86 15.77
N GLN A 224 38.54 1.61 16.76
CA GLN A 224 37.94 1.69 18.11
C GLN A 224 36.56 2.37 18.06
N ALA A 225 36.40 3.42 17.26
CA ALA A 225 35.12 4.09 17.07
C ALA A 225 34.11 3.17 16.39
N VAL A 226 34.51 2.43 15.34
CA VAL A 226 33.69 1.41 14.70
C VAL A 226 33.23 0.35 15.71
N GLY A 227 34.15 -0.22 16.50
CA GLY A 227 33.82 -1.21 17.53
C GLY A 227 32.83 -0.69 18.57
N LYS A 228 33.02 0.54 19.04
CA LYS A 228 32.05 1.19 19.98
C LYS A 228 30.68 1.40 19.38
N ASN A 229 30.60 1.81 18.12
CA ASN A 229 29.31 1.96 17.41
C ASN A 229 28.61 0.62 17.23
N LEU A 230 29.33 -0.44 16.83
CA LEU A 230 28.78 -1.80 16.74
C LEU A 230 28.26 -2.28 18.12
N LYS A 231 29.02 -2.03 19.18
CA LYS A 231 28.62 -2.38 20.55
C LYS A 231 27.39 -1.62 20.99
N SER A 232 27.29 -0.33 20.68
CA SER A 232 26.09 0.47 20.95
C SER A 232 24.89 -0.06 20.16
N LEU A 233 25.08 -0.40 18.88
CA LEU A 233 24.01 -0.93 18.02
C LEU A 233 23.51 -2.30 18.52
N SER A 234 24.39 -3.10 19.12
CA SER A 234 24.04 -4.42 19.66
C SER A 234 23.08 -4.39 20.87
N THR A 235 22.82 -3.21 21.44
CA THR A 235 21.79 -3.05 22.48
C THR A 235 20.36 -3.12 21.92
N HIS A 236 20.20 -2.94 20.61
CA HIS A 236 18.92 -2.95 19.93
C HIS A 236 18.78 -4.09 18.90
N HIS A 237 19.89 -4.61 18.39
CA HIS A 237 19.96 -5.60 17.33
C HIS A 237 20.92 -6.72 17.68
N HIS A 238 20.72 -7.89 17.10
CA HIS A 238 21.76 -8.92 17.10
C HIS A 238 22.77 -8.61 16.00
N VAL A 239 23.98 -8.16 16.41
CA VAL A 239 25.02 -7.70 15.47
C VAL A 239 26.07 -8.78 15.27
N ILE A 240 26.34 -9.15 14.03
CA ILE A 240 27.43 -10.03 13.62
C ILE A 240 28.41 -9.19 12.79
N ALA A 241 29.67 -9.12 13.23
CA ALA A 241 30.73 -8.43 12.47
C ALA A 241 31.85 -9.39 12.12
N ILE A 242 32.28 -9.36 10.86
CA ILE A 242 33.45 -10.11 10.38
C ILE A 242 34.61 -9.11 10.40
N THR A 243 35.66 -9.42 11.16
CA THR A 243 36.76 -8.48 11.39
C THR A 243 38.08 -9.20 11.67
N HIS A 244 39.17 -8.56 11.28
CA HIS A 244 40.52 -8.93 11.65
C HIS A 244 41.17 -7.96 12.64
N LEU A 245 40.41 -6.90 13.05
CA LEU A 245 40.96 -5.87 13.94
C LEU A 245 40.68 -6.17 15.43
N PRO A 246 41.73 -6.18 16.27
CA PRO A 246 41.57 -6.43 17.71
C PRO A 246 40.65 -5.44 18.41
N GLN A 247 40.60 -4.17 17.93
CA GLN A 247 39.75 -3.10 18.46
C GLN A 247 38.26 -3.41 18.34
N ILE A 248 37.87 -4.16 17.32
CA ILE A 248 36.50 -4.57 17.09
C ILE A 248 36.21 -5.90 17.81
N ALA A 249 37.08 -6.91 17.62
CA ALA A 249 36.94 -8.22 18.20
C ALA A 249 36.93 -8.19 19.75
N GLY A 250 37.73 -7.33 20.33
CA GLY A 250 37.79 -7.18 21.79
C GLY A 250 36.52 -6.67 22.45
N LEU A 251 35.71 -5.88 21.75
CA LEU A 251 34.45 -5.32 22.24
C LEU A 251 33.22 -6.22 22.08
N ALA A 252 33.36 -7.37 21.38
CA ALA A 252 32.27 -8.30 21.14
C ALA A 252 31.82 -9.01 22.44
N ASP A 253 30.54 -9.38 22.55
CA ASP A 253 30.00 -10.20 23.64
C ASP A 253 30.34 -11.67 23.45
N ALA A 254 30.35 -12.12 22.19
CA ALA A 254 30.74 -13.47 21.78
C ALA A 254 31.77 -13.38 20.66
N HIS A 255 32.77 -14.23 20.69
CA HIS A 255 33.83 -14.29 19.69
C HIS A 255 33.86 -15.69 19.06
N PHE A 256 33.80 -15.75 17.76
CA PHE A 256 33.96 -16.95 16.97
C PHE A 256 35.23 -16.82 16.13
N VAL A 257 36.09 -17.85 16.17
CA VAL A 257 37.26 -17.92 15.30
C VAL A 257 36.93 -18.79 14.09
N VAL A 258 37.42 -18.35 12.94
CA VAL A 258 37.30 -19.05 11.67
C VAL A 258 38.69 -19.54 11.25
N GLU A 259 38.85 -20.85 11.19
CA GLU A 259 40.16 -21.48 10.89
C GLU A 259 40.02 -22.38 9.64
N LYS A 260 41.07 -22.41 8.82
CA LYS A 260 41.20 -23.37 7.75
C LYS A 260 41.90 -24.59 8.24
N ILE A 261 41.24 -25.75 8.18
CA ILE A 261 41.80 -27.02 8.59
C ILE A 261 42.13 -27.82 7.32
N GLU A 262 43.40 -28.21 7.18
CA GLU A 262 43.81 -29.07 6.08
C GLU A 262 43.61 -30.53 6.46
N ASN A 263 42.66 -31.22 5.83
CA ASN A 263 42.45 -32.66 5.94
C ASN A 263 42.98 -33.38 4.67
N GLY A 264 44.26 -33.60 4.63
CA GLY A 264 44.93 -34.26 3.50
C GLY A 264 44.82 -33.45 2.22
N LYS A 265 44.01 -33.89 1.24
CA LYS A 265 43.86 -33.22 -0.07
C LYS A 265 42.75 -32.15 -0.10
N ARG A 266 42.05 -31.90 1.00
CA ARG A 266 40.94 -30.92 1.06
C ARG A 266 41.14 -29.95 2.21
N THR A 267 40.89 -28.68 1.95
CA THR A 267 40.83 -27.64 2.99
C THR A 267 39.35 -27.51 3.41
N ALA A 268 39.10 -27.59 4.71
CA ALA A 268 37.80 -27.32 5.30
C ALA A 268 37.87 -26.06 6.17
N THR A 269 36.80 -25.30 6.18
CA THR A 269 36.65 -24.15 7.10
C THR A 269 35.92 -24.61 8.36
N SER A 270 36.52 -24.34 9.52
CA SER A 270 35.91 -24.62 10.83
C SER A 270 35.63 -23.29 11.55
N THR A 271 34.50 -23.27 12.23
CA THR A 271 34.10 -22.12 13.05
C THR A 271 33.77 -22.61 14.46
N ARG A 272 34.41 -22.00 15.46
CA ARG A 272 34.15 -22.35 16.86
C ARG A 272 34.03 -21.09 17.74
N LYS A 273 33.18 -21.18 18.76
CA LYS A 273 33.05 -20.15 19.78
C LYS A 273 34.19 -20.21 20.78
N LEU A 274 34.78 -19.09 21.13
CA LEU A 274 35.83 -18.98 22.10
C LEU A 274 35.27 -18.75 23.53
N ASN A 275 35.93 -19.35 24.51
CA ASN A 275 35.72 -18.97 25.91
C ASN A 275 36.53 -17.72 26.27
N ASP A 276 36.31 -17.15 27.45
CA ASP A 276 36.94 -15.87 27.85
C ASP A 276 38.48 -15.89 27.84
N LYS A 277 39.11 -17.00 28.25
CA LYS A 277 40.57 -17.16 28.20
C LYS A 277 41.07 -17.21 26.77
N GLU A 278 40.41 -18.00 25.91
CA GLU A 278 40.75 -18.13 24.49
C GLU A 278 40.59 -16.78 23.78
N ARG A 279 39.51 -16.02 24.11
CA ARG A 279 39.28 -14.68 23.56
C ARG A 279 40.45 -13.72 23.80
N VAL A 280 40.97 -13.68 25.03
CA VAL A 280 42.14 -12.84 25.37
C VAL A 280 43.35 -13.22 24.50
N ILE A 281 43.59 -14.51 24.36
CA ILE A 281 44.68 -15.04 23.54
C ILE A 281 44.48 -14.67 22.07
N GLU A 282 43.27 -14.83 21.53
CA GLU A 282 42.99 -14.51 20.14
C GLU A 282 43.09 -13.03 19.83
N VAL A 283 42.57 -12.17 20.71
CA VAL A 283 42.73 -10.70 20.58
C VAL A 283 44.21 -10.33 20.66
N ALA A 284 45.01 -10.96 21.55
CA ALA A 284 46.44 -10.73 21.61
C ALA A 284 47.18 -11.19 20.35
N LYS A 285 46.77 -12.29 19.70
CA LYS A 285 47.30 -12.73 18.41
C LYS A 285 46.97 -11.71 17.31
N LEU A 286 45.77 -11.18 17.28
CA LEU A 286 45.41 -10.11 16.33
C LEU A 286 46.25 -8.86 16.49
N MET A 287 46.80 -8.61 17.69
CA MET A 287 47.69 -7.47 17.96
C MET A 287 49.16 -7.71 17.64
N SER A 288 49.68 -8.91 17.91
CA SER A 288 51.13 -9.22 17.87
C SER A 288 51.53 -10.27 16.84
N GLY A 289 50.54 -10.87 16.15
CA GLY A 289 50.77 -12.06 15.30
C GLY A 289 50.78 -13.34 16.15
N GLU A 290 51.29 -14.44 15.58
CA GLU A 290 51.24 -15.78 16.19
C GLU A 290 52.02 -15.90 17.54
N LYS A 291 53.04 -15.07 17.70
CA LYS A 291 53.82 -15.06 18.99
C LYS A 291 53.17 -14.10 19.98
N VAL A 292 52.37 -14.67 20.85
CA VAL A 292 51.73 -13.93 21.93
C VAL A 292 52.73 -13.62 23.03
N THR A 293 52.94 -12.35 23.36
CA THR A 293 53.78 -11.86 24.44
C THR A 293 52.94 -11.48 25.65
N ASP A 294 53.55 -11.44 26.87
CA ASP A 294 52.85 -10.97 28.06
C ASP A 294 52.33 -9.54 27.93
N ALA A 295 53.09 -8.67 27.22
CA ALA A 295 52.65 -7.33 26.92
C ALA A 295 51.40 -7.30 26.04
N ALA A 296 51.31 -8.17 25.00
CA ALA A 296 50.15 -8.29 24.14
C ALA A 296 48.91 -8.82 24.90
N LEU A 297 49.12 -9.77 25.83
CA LEU A 297 48.06 -10.28 26.71
C LEU A 297 47.49 -9.17 27.60
N LYS A 298 48.38 -8.35 28.18
CA LYS A 298 47.97 -7.20 29.01
C LYS A 298 47.17 -6.20 28.19
N SER A 299 47.66 -5.80 27.04
CA SER A 299 46.97 -4.87 26.14
C SER A 299 45.63 -5.43 25.62
N ALA A 300 45.54 -6.74 25.35
CA ALA A 300 44.29 -7.39 24.97
C ALA A 300 43.26 -7.31 26.10
N LYS A 301 43.64 -7.56 27.35
CA LYS A 301 42.73 -7.41 28.51
C LYS A 301 42.25 -5.97 28.67
N GLU A 302 43.16 -4.97 28.57
CA GLU A 302 42.79 -3.56 28.62
C GLU A 302 41.78 -3.19 27.51
N LEU A 303 41.96 -3.70 26.29
CA LEU A 303 41.09 -3.47 25.17
C LEU A 303 39.69 -4.10 25.36
N MET A 304 39.64 -5.27 26.00
CA MET A 304 38.41 -6.00 26.33
C MET A 304 37.71 -5.49 27.60
N ASN A 305 38.34 -4.54 28.36
CA ASN A 305 37.90 -4.03 29.67
C ASN A 305 37.73 -5.14 30.74
N ILE A 306 38.67 -6.10 30.82
CA ILE A 306 38.69 -7.23 31.77
C ILE A 306 40.06 -7.36 32.44
#